data_fe4c3beadf88d0b66d7207213f376088
#
_entry.id   fe4c3beadf88d0b66d7207213f376088
#
_cell.length_a   1.000
_cell.length_b   1.000
_cell.length_c   1.000
_cell.angle_alpha   90.00
_cell.angle_beta   90.00
_cell.angle_gamma   90.00
#
_symmetry.space_group_name_H-M   'P 1'
#
loop_
_entity.id
_entity.type
_entity.pdbx_description
1 polymer ?
#
loop_
_entity_poly.entity_id
_entity_poly.type
_entity_poly.pdbx_seq_one_letter_code
_entity_poly.pdbx_strand_id
1 'polypeptide(L)'
;MAELNSICVYCGANSGARPVYATAARDLGVAMADAGVRLVYGGGSIGLMGILAHTVMEKGGAVTGVIPQFLKDREVMLREVPDLVVTPDMHARKQTMFERADAFVALPGGIGTLEEVVEVMTWAQLERHVKPIVIVNLDGFWDPLIALFGRMTDEGFLHKAFLGNHVDLPVQFVDRVADVIPTLRERIAGVPQSRLDAPVDARL
;
A
#
# COMPACT_ATOMS: atom_id res chain seq x y z
N MET A 1 -15.81 -14.97 -6.19
CA MET A 1 -15.12 -13.74 -6.65
C MET A 1 -14.19 -13.33 -5.53
N ALA A 2 -12.97 -12.94 -5.86
CA ALA A 2 -12.04 -12.43 -4.85
C ALA A 2 -12.62 -11.16 -4.21
N GLU A 3 -12.53 -11.07 -2.90
CA GLU A 3 -13.03 -9.94 -2.11
C GLU A 3 -11.85 -9.12 -1.58
N LEU A 4 -12.05 -7.81 -1.46
CA LEU A 4 -11.09 -6.91 -0.84
C LEU A 4 -11.33 -6.94 0.69
N ASN A 5 -10.54 -7.71 1.42
CA ASN A 5 -10.64 -7.84 2.88
C ASN A 5 -9.53 -7.09 3.62
N SER A 6 -8.40 -6.85 2.95
CA SER A 6 -7.21 -6.22 3.56
C SER A 6 -6.43 -5.37 2.57
N ILE A 7 -5.92 -4.23 3.04
CA ILE A 7 -5.05 -3.34 2.28
C ILE A 7 -3.79 -3.08 3.09
N CYS A 8 -2.64 -3.30 2.47
CA CYS A 8 -1.37 -2.80 2.98
C CYS A 8 -1.19 -1.33 2.55
N VAL A 9 -1.01 -0.44 3.52
CA VAL A 9 -0.82 0.99 3.25
C VAL A 9 0.59 1.41 3.59
N TYR A 10 1.31 1.91 2.59
CA TYR A 10 2.60 2.56 2.70
C TYR A 10 2.41 4.07 2.76
N CYS A 11 2.95 4.72 3.78
CA CYS A 11 2.82 6.17 3.96
C CYS A 11 3.93 6.73 4.85
N GLY A 12 4.00 8.06 4.93
CA GLY A 12 5.05 8.73 5.68
C GLY A 12 5.06 8.42 7.19
N ALA A 13 6.24 8.13 7.75
CA ALA A 13 6.50 8.12 9.19
C ALA A 13 6.40 9.53 9.81
N ASN A 14 6.35 10.58 8.98
CA ASN A 14 6.07 11.97 9.35
C ASN A 14 4.79 12.41 8.64
N SER A 15 4.12 13.44 9.17
CA SER A 15 2.87 13.96 8.59
C SER A 15 3.08 14.82 7.33
N GLY A 16 4.33 15.15 7.01
CA GLY A 16 4.65 16.11 5.94
C GLY A 16 4.33 17.54 6.33
N ALA A 17 4.69 18.50 5.45
CA ALA A 17 4.54 19.93 5.73
C ALA A 17 3.12 20.46 5.45
N ARG A 18 2.31 19.74 4.66
CA ARG A 18 0.98 20.20 4.22
C ARG A 18 -0.13 19.43 4.93
N PRO A 19 -1.15 20.12 5.46
CA PRO A 19 -2.28 19.47 6.17
C PRO A 19 -3.06 18.46 5.32
N VAL A 20 -3.06 18.61 3.99
CA VAL A 20 -3.76 17.70 3.07
C VAL A 20 -3.33 16.24 3.24
N TYR A 21 -2.07 15.97 3.59
CA TYR A 21 -1.58 14.60 3.77
C TYR A 21 -2.19 13.93 5.00
N ALA A 22 -2.26 14.67 6.12
CA ALA A 22 -2.89 14.18 7.34
C ALA A 22 -4.41 13.98 7.15
N THR A 23 -5.07 14.87 6.39
CA THR A 23 -6.48 14.74 6.01
C THR A 23 -6.68 13.48 5.18
N ALA A 24 -5.85 13.26 4.16
CA ALA A 24 -5.94 12.07 3.31
C ALA A 24 -5.74 10.75 4.09
N ALA A 25 -4.83 10.74 5.08
CA ALA A 25 -4.65 9.57 5.94
C ALA A 25 -5.90 9.28 6.79
N ARG A 26 -6.56 10.32 7.33
CA ARG A 26 -7.85 10.16 8.04
C ARG A 26 -8.95 9.68 7.12
N ASP A 27 -9.11 10.31 5.96
CA ASP A 27 -10.16 9.97 5.00
C ASP A 27 -10.02 8.52 4.52
N LEU A 28 -8.78 8.05 4.28
CA LEU A 28 -8.52 6.66 3.94
C LEU A 28 -8.87 5.73 5.12
N GLY A 29 -8.52 6.09 6.34
CA GLY A 29 -8.86 5.32 7.54
C GLY A 29 -10.37 5.17 7.72
N VAL A 30 -11.13 6.25 7.52
CA VAL A 30 -12.61 6.22 7.53
C VAL A 30 -13.13 5.31 6.43
N ALA A 31 -12.67 5.51 5.18
CA ALA A 31 -13.12 4.71 4.04
C ALA A 31 -12.85 3.21 4.19
N MET A 32 -11.70 2.84 4.77
CA MET A 32 -11.36 1.44 5.05
C MET A 32 -12.27 0.84 6.12
N ALA A 33 -12.49 1.55 7.23
CA ALA A 33 -13.36 1.08 8.31
C ALA A 33 -14.81 0.93 7.84
N ASP A 34 -15.35 1.92 7.12
CA ASP A 34 -16.72 1.91 6.57
C ASP A 34 -16.90 0.78 5.53
N ALA A 35 -15.84 0.44 4.80
CA ALA A 35 -15.84 -0.67 3.83
C ALA A 35 -15.64 -2.06 4.48
N GLY A 36 -15.36 -2.15 5.78
CA GLY A 36 -15.02 -3.38 6.49
C GLY A 36 -13.65 -3.96 6.10
N VAL A 37 -12.74 -3.13 5.56
CA VAL A 37 -11.44 -3.55 5.05
C VAL A 37 -10.36 -3.36 6.12
N ARG A 38 -9.61 -4.42 6.41
CA ARG A 38 -8.50 -4.41 7.37
C ARG A 38 -7.33 -3.55 6.88
N LEU A 39 -6.80 -2.73 7.76
CA LEU A 39 -5.51 -2.07 7.54
C LEU A 39 -4.35 -3.01 7.90
N VAL A 40 -3.39 -3.18 6.99
CA VAL A 40 -2.05 -3.72 7.25
C VAL A 40 -1.04 -2.59 7.07
N TYR A 41 -0.16 -2.35 8.05
CA TYR A 41 0.77 -1.21 7.97
C TYR A 41 2.04 -1.44 8.80
N GLY A 42 2.97 -0.51 8.73
CA GLY A 42 4.30 -0.61 9.33
C GLY A 42 4.41 -0.51 10.86
N GLY A 43 3.29 -0.43 11.60
CA GLY A 43 3.27 -0.49 13.08
C GLY A 43 3.62 0.83 13.81
N GLY A 44 3.99 1.91 13.08
CA GLY A 44 4.35 3.20 13.68
C GLY A 44 3.14 3.95 14.24
N SER A 45 3.33 4.71 15.34
CA SER A 45 2.28 5.50 16.01
C SER A 45 2.29 6.98 15.65
N ILE A 46 3.29 7.44 14.90
CA ILE A 46 3.47 8.84 14.52
C ILE A 46 3.29 9.04 13.01
N GLY A 47 3.23 10.31 12.58
CA GLY A 47 3.09 10.66 11.18
C GLY A 47 1.78 10.19 10.56
N LEU A 48 1.79 9.95 9.25
CA LEU A 48 0.61 9.46 8.53
C LEU A 48 0.23 8.04 8.94
N MET A 49 1.21 7.19 9.29
CA MET A 49 0.97 5.84 9.80
C MET A 49 0.11 5.85 11.07
N GLY A 50 0.49 6.68 12.07
CA GLY A 50 -0.26 6.81 13.31
C GLY A 50 -1.67 7.37 13.08
N ILE A 51 -1.79 8.44 12.29
CA ILE A 51 -3.09 9.05 11.96
C ILE A 51 -4.02 8.02 11.32
N LEU A 52 -3.54 7.28 10.34
CA LEU A 52 -4.31 6.26 9.63
C LEU A 52 -4.78 5.14 10.58
N ALA A 53 -3.84 4.55 11.34
CA ALA A 53 -4.15 3.42 12.23
C ALA A 53 -5.12 3.82 13.36
N HIS A 54 -4.90 4.99 14.00
CA HIS A 54 -5.84 5.52 14.99
C HIS A 54 -7.23 5.72 14.39
N THR A 55 -7.34 6.32 13.20
CA THR A 55 -8.63 6.56 12.56
C THR A 55 -9.38 5.26 12.28
N VAL A 56 -8.70 4.23 11.75
CA VAL A 56 -9.33 2.92 11.50
C VAL A 56 -9.84 2.32 12.82
N MET A 57 -9.04 2.34 13.89
CA MET A 57 -9.44 1.79 15.19
C MET A 57 -10.59 2.59 15.83
N GLU A 58 -10.55 3.92 15.80
CA GLU A 58 -11.61 4.79 16.32
C GLU A 58 -12.96 4.54 15.62
N LYS A 59 -12.91 4.14 14.36
CA LYS A 59 -14.10 3.76 13.57
C LYS A 59 -14.49 2.28 13.74
N GLY A 60 -13.80 1.54 14.63
CA GLY A 60 -14.09 0.11 14.87
C GLY A 60 -13.55 -0.83 13.80
N GLY A 61 -12.69 -0.35 12.90
CA GLY A 61 -12.05 -1.16 11.87
C GLY A 61 -10.89 -2.03 12.42
N ALA A 62 -10.54 -3.05 11.68
CA ALA A 62 -9.47 -3.97 12.03
C ALA A 62 -8.10 -3.45 11.55
N VAL A 63 -7.07 -3.55 12.41
CA VAL A 63 -5.70 -3.11 12.12
C VAL A 63 -4.70 -4.20 12.44
N THR A 64 -3.77 -4.45 11.53
CA THR A 64 -2.57 -5.28 11.72
C THR A 64 -1.34 -4.39 11.57
N GLY A 65 -0.56 -4.24 12.63
CA GLY A 65 0.75 -3.58 12.60
C GLY A 65 1.87 -4.60 12.42
N VAL A 66 2.85 -4.32 11.56
CA VAL A 66 4.02 -5.19 11.37
C VAL A 66 5.29 -4.39 11.60
N ILE A 67 6.05 -4.73 12.63
CA ILE A 67 7.25 -3.97 13.03
C ILE A 67 8.42 -4.92 13.29
N PRO A 68 9.63 -4.63 12.80
CA PRO A 68 10.80 -5.42 13.15
C PRO A 68 11.29 -5.10 14.57
N GLN A 69 11.85 -6.10 15.24
CA GLN A 69 12.28 -6.00 16.64
C GLN A 69 13.18 -4.78 16.90
N PHE A 70 14.14 -4.48 16.00
CA PHE A 70 15.08 -3.38 16.20
C PHE A 70 14.44 -1.98 16.06
N LEU A 71 13.28 -1.85 15.40
CA LEU A 71 12.51 -0.60 15.33
C LEU A 71 11.51 -0.45 16.48
N LYS A 72 11.09 -1.56 17.08
CA LYS A 72 10.16 -1.56 18.21
C LYS A 72 10.59 -0.64 19.35
N ASP A 73 11.91 -0.55 19.58
CA ASP A 73 12.50 0.27 20.65
C ASP A 73 12.81 1.71 20.22
N ARG A 74 12.83 1.99 18.90
CA ARG A 74 13.15 3.30 18.32
C ARG A 74 11.94 4.05 17.80
N GLU A 75 10.98 3.36 17.22
CA GLU A 75 9.73 3.95 16.81
C GLU A 75 8.76 3.89 17.99
N VAL A 76 8.06 4.99 18.24
CA VAL A 76 6.96 4.99 19.17
C VAL A 76 5.90 4.08 18.58
N MET A 77 5.93 2.82 18.98
CA MET A 77 5.03 1.78 18.52
C MET A 77 3.62 2.09 19.02
N LEU A 78 2.63 1.93 18.16
CA LEU A 78 1.24 2.01 18.57
C LEU A 78 0.88 0.76 19.35
N ARG A 79 0.95 0.85 20.70
CA ARG A 79 0.73 -0.29 21.61
C ARG A 79 -0.71 -0.77 21.63
N GLU A 80 -1.64 0.09 21.23
CA GLU A 80 -3.06 -0.18 21.18
C GLU A 80 -3.50 -1.01 19.98
N VAL A 81 -2.61 -1.29 19.01
CA VAL A 81 -2.94 -2.16 17.86
C VAL A 81 -3.17 -3.58 18.33
N PRO A 82 -4.40 -4.13 18.14
CA PRO A 82 -4.75 -5.46 18.68
C PRO A 82 -3.96 -6.60 18.05
N ASP A 83 -3.60 -6.47 16.77
CA ASP A 83 -2.83 -7.46 16.01
C ASP A 83 -1.47 -6.86 15.60
N LEU A 84 -0.52 -6.89 16.55
CA LEU A 84 0.84 -6.42 16.33
C LEU A 84 1.79 -7.61 16.10
N VAL A 85 2.35 -7.67 14.90
CA VAL A 85 3.33 -8.70 14.51
C VAL A 85 4.74 -8.14 14.63
N VAL A 86 5.56 -8.73 15.47
CA VAL A 86 6.98 -8.39 15.59
C VAL A 86 7.80 -9.36 14.74
N THR A 87 8.59 -8.83 13.83
CA THR A 87 9.43 -9.62 12.92
C THR A 87 10.90 -9.52 13.26
N PRO A 88 11.75 -10.51 12.91
CA PRO A 88 13.17 -10.49 13.22
C PRO A 88 13.93 -9.36 12.49
N ASP A 89 13.54 -9.06 11.26
CA ASP A 89 14.23 -8.12 10.38
C ASP A 89 13.28 -7.41 9.40
N MET A 90 13.81 -6.52 8.56
CA MET A 90 13.05 -5.78 7.56
C MET A 90 12.53 -6.66 6.44
N HIS A 91 13.24 -7.72 6.08
CA HIS A 91 12.82 -8.62 5.02
C HIS A 91 11.57 -9.39 5.44
N ALA A 92 11.60 -10.01 6.62
CA ALA A 92 10.45 -10.69 7.21
C ALA A 92 9.25 -9.74 7.42
N ARG A 93 9.51 -8.46 7.78
CA ARG A 93 8.45 -7.43 7.87
C ARG A 93 7.74 -7.24 6.54
N LYS A 94 8.48 -6.93 5.48
CA LYS A 94 7.90 -6.67 4.15
C LYS A 94 7.18 -7.89 3.61
N GLN A 95 7.76 -9.09 3.77
CA GLN A 95 7.11 -10.34 3.41
C GLN A 95 5.79 -10.54 4.16
N THR A 96 5.77 -10.34 5.49
CA THR A 96 4.55 -10.45 6.31
C THR A 96 3.47 -9.45 5.88
N MET A 97 3.85 -8.19 5.61
CA MET A 97 2.93 -7.16 5.11
C MET A 97 2.33 -7.56 3.76
N PHE A 98 3.17 -8.07 2.86
CA PHE A 98 2.75 -8.56 1.55
C PHE A 98 1.76 -9.73 1.65
N GLU A 99 2.06 -10.73 2.47
CA GLU A 99 1.23 -11.94 2.61
C GLU A 99 -0.15 -11.64 3.21
N ARG A 100 -0.23 -10.68 4.13
CA ARG A 100 -1.46 -10.31 4.84
C ARG A 100 -2.37 -9.34 4.09
N ALA A 101 -1.98 -8.87 2.90
CA ALA A 101 -2.74 -7.90 2.14
C ALA A 101 -3.29 -8.48 0.84
N ASP A 102 -4.51 -8.10 0.48
CA ASP A 102 -5.13 -8.39 -0.82
C ASP A 102 -4.76 -7.32 -1.86
N ALA A 103 -4.41 -6.12 -1.40
CA ALA A 103 -4.09 -4.96 -2.22
C ALA A 103 -3.09 -4.04 -1.51
N PHE A 104 -2.49 -3.11 -2.27
CA PHE A 104 -1.55 -2.12 -1.76
C PHE A 104 -2.01 -0.71 -2.06
N VAL A 105 -1.77 0.21 -1.12
CA VAL A 105 -2.01 1.64 -1.31
C VAL A 105 -0.77 2.42 -0.87
N ALA A 106 -0.38 3.41 -1.66
CA ALA A 106 0.63 4.37 -1.27
C ALA A 106 0.03 5.77 -1.10
N LEU A 107 0.15 6.34 0.08
CA LEU A 107 -0.01 7.78 0.32
C LEU A 107 1.35 8.48 0.18
N PRO A 108 1.41 9.82 0.15
CA PRO A 108 2.65 10.56 0.23
C PRO A 108 3.53 10.10 1.40
N GLY A 109 4.85 10.03 1.15
CA GLY A 109 5.81 9.57 2.15
C GLY A 109 7.26 9.82 1.74
N GLY A 110 8.18 9.32 2.54
CA GLY A 110 9.61 9.46 2.32
C GLY A 110 10.22 8.27 1.56
N ILE A 111 11.54 8.13 1.70
CA ILE A 111 12.32 7.10 1.00
C ILE A 111 11.88 5.67 1.35
N GLY A 112 11.46 5.42 2.60
CA GLY A 112 10.94 4.10 3.00
C GLY A 112 9.63 3.77 2.30
N THR A 113 8.70 4.74 2.18
CA THR A 113 7.47 4.58 1.42
C THR A 113 7.75 4.29 -0.05
N LEU A 114 8.69 5.03 -0.65
CA LEU A 114 9.11 4.81 -2.04
C LEU A 114 9.71 3.41 -2.23
N GLU A 115 10.59 2.97 -1.33
CA GLU A 115 11.23 1.66 -1.38
C GLU A 115 10.20 0.53 -1.32
N GLU A 116 9.26 0.58 -0.37
CA GLU A 116 8.20 -0.41 -0.21
C GLU A 116 7.28 -0.48 -1.44
N VAL A 117 6.91 0.67 -2.01
CA VAL A 117 6.08 0.76 -3.22
C VAL A 117 6.80 0.19 -4.45
N VAL A 118 8.05 0.60 -4.68
CA VAL A 118 8.85 0.13 -5.84
C VAL A 118 9.10 -1.37 -5.75
N GLU A 119 9.30 -1.92 -4.54
CA GLU A 119 9.45 -3.36 -4.36
C GLU A 119 8.21 -4.14 -4.81
N VAL A 120 7.01 -3.78 -4.31
CA VAL A 120 5.78 -4.48 -4.71
C VAL A 120 5.45 -4.27 -6.20
N MET A 121 5.76 -3.09 -6.75
CA MET A 121 5.65 -2.84 -8.19
C MET A 121 6.60 -3.72 -9.00
N THR A 122 7.84 -3.90 -8.55
CA THR A 122 8.83 -4.78 -9.18
C THR A 122 8.38 -6.24 -9.14
N TRP A 123 7.83 -6.70 -8.01
CA TRP A 123 7.30 -8.05 -7.90
C TRP A 123 6.09 -8.28 -8.82
N ALA A 124 5.26 -7.27 -9.01
CA ALA A 124 4.17 -7.32 -9.99
C ALA A 124 4.69 -7.38 -11.43
N GLN A 125 5.71 -6.59 -11.77
CA GLN A 125 6.36 -6.61 -13.09
C GLN A 125 7.01 -7.98 -13.38
N LEU A 126 7.54 -8.63 -12.35
CA LEU A 126 8.10 -10.00 -12.44
C LEU A 126 7.02 -11.09 -12.36
N GLU A 127 5.76 -10.73 -12.46
CA GLU A 127 4.60 -11.62 -12.38
C GLU A 127 4.50 -12.45 -11.08
N ARG A 128 5.18 -12.02 -10.01
CA ARG A 128 5.16 -12.68 -8.70
C ARG A 128 3.80 -12.53 -8.00
N HIS A 129 3.04 -11.51 -8.34
CA HIS A 129 1.68 -11.33 -7.87
C HIS A 129 0.84 -10.51 -8.86
N VAL A 130 -0.48 -10.54 -8.64
CA VAL A 130 -1.49 -9.77 -9.38
C VAL A 130 -2.32 -8.88 -8.46
N LYS A 131 -1.89 -8.71 -7.19
CA LYS A 131 -2.57 -7.86 -6.22
C LYS A 131 -2.52 -6.41 -6.70
N PRO A 132 -3.64 -5.67 -6.74
CA PRO A 132 -3.67 -4.30 -7.23
C PRO A 132 -2.90 -3.34 -6.31
N ILE A 133 -2.31 -2.33 -6.93
CA ILE A 133 -1.54 -1.27 -6.28
C ILE A 133 -2.15 0.06 -6.68
N VAL A 134 -2.60 0.85 -5.70
CA VAL A 134 -3.09 2.21 -5.93
C VAL A 134 -2.16 3.22 -5.29
N ILE A 135 -1.69 4.18 -6.08
CA ILE A 135 -0.86 5.29 -5.62
C ILE A 135 -1.70 6.56 -5.62
N VAL A 136 -1.88 7.16 -4.45
CA VAL A 136 -2.69 8.38 -4.29
C VAL A 136 -1.82 9.60 -4.54
N ASN A 137 -1.98 10.20 -5.72
CA ASN A 137 -1.19 11.33 -6.20
C ASN A 137 -1.77 12.67 -5.74
N LEU A 138 -1.82 12.87 -4.43
CA LEU A 138 -2.35 14.08 -3.82
C LEU A 138 -1.59 15.33 -4.29
N ASP A 139 -2.31 16.23 -4.96
CA ASP A 139 -1.78 17.50 -5.46
C ASP A 139 -0.44 17.34 -6.23
N GLY A 140 -0.30 16.25 -6.99
CA GLY A 140 0.89 15.99 -7.80
C GLY A 140 2.12 15.55 -7.00
N PHE A 141 1.96 15.05 -5.77
CA PHE A 141 3.12 14.62 -4.94
C PHE A 141 3.99 13.58 -5.66
N TRP A 142 3.39 12.65 -6.40
CA TRP A 142 4.08 11.59 -7.12
C TRP A 142 4.39 11.94 -8.59
N ASP A 143 4.07 13.15 -9.08
CA ASP A 143 4.37 13.56 -10.46
C ASP A 143 5.84 13.37 -10.85
N PRO A 144 6.85 13.68 -9.98
CA PRO A 144 8.25 13.40 -10.31
C PRO A 144 8.55 11.90 -10.49
N LEU A 145 7.87 11.02 -9.75
CA LEU A 145 8.02 9.57 -9.89
C LEU A 145 7.37 9.09 -11.20
N ILE A 146 6.20 9.59 -11.53
CA ILE A 146 5.51 9.31 -12.80
C ILE A 146 6.37 9.75 -13.98
N ALA A 147 6.95 10.95 -13.91
CA ALA A 147 7.87 11.46 -14.93
C ALA A 147 9.13 10.59 -15.07
N LEU A 148 9.68 10.09 -13.95
CA LEU A 148 10.83 9.17 -13.96
C LEU A 148 10.47 7.85 -14.65
N PHE A 149 9.31 7.26 -14.35
CA PHE A 149 8.85 6.05 -15.02
C PHE A 149 8.62 6.27 -16.52
N GLY A 150 8.07 7.43 -16.90
CA GLY A 150 7.97 7.84 -18.32
C GLY A 150 9.33 7.87 -19.00
N ARG A 151 10.33 8.48 -18.36
CA ARG A 151 11.71 8.51 -18.88
C ARG A 151 12.31 7.10 -19.01
N MET A 152 12.13 6.24 -18.03
CA MET A 152 12.59 4.85 -18.09
C MET A 152 11.94 4.09 -19.26
N THR A 153 10.66 4.36 -19.53
CA THR A 153 9.93 3.78 -20.66
C THR A 153 10.49 4.29 -22.02
N ASP A 154 10.70 5.59 -22.13
CA ASP A 154 11.22 6.21 -23.37
C ASP A 154 12.63 5.74 -23.70
N GLU A 155 13.46 5.52 -22.68
CA GLU A 155 14.83 5.00 -22.81
C GLU A 155 14.88 3.45 -22.93
N GLY A 156 13.74 2.76 -22.89
CA GLY A 156 13.65 1.32 -23.07
C GLY A 156 14.02 0.47 -21.84
N PHE A 157 14.15 1.08 -20.66
CA PHE A 157 14.41 0.36 -19.40
C PHE A 157 13.14 -0.17 -18.74
N LEU A 158 11.97 0.39 -19.07
CA LEU A 158 10.69 -0.01 -18.54
C LEU A 158 9.72 -0.32 -19.70
N HIS A 159 8.95 -1.40 -19.55
CA HIS A 159 7.99 -1.79 -20.58
C HIS A 159 6.86 -0.75 -20.67
N LYS A 160 6.43 -0.40 -21.89
CA LYS A 160 5.37 0.63 -22.13
C LYS A 160 4.07 0.35 -21.38
N ALA A 161 3.75 -0.89 -21.13
CA ALA A 161 2.57 -1.28 -20.36
C ALA A 161 2.62 -0.88 -18.88
N PHE A 162 3.79 -0.50 -18.33
CA PHE A 162 3.96 -0.25 -16.89
C PHE A 162 3.21 0.99 -16.38
N LEU A 163 3.05 2.03 -17.20
CA LEU A 163 2.33 3.28 -16.84
C LEU A 163 0.96 3.41 -17.52
N GLY A 164 0.58 2.46 -18.34
CA GLY A 164 -0.70 2.52 -19.05
C GLY A 164 -1.85 1.97 -18.23
N ASN A 165 -3.08 2.42 -18.56
CA ASN A 165 -4.34 1.79 -18.11
C ASN A 165 -4.51 0.36 -18.67
N HIS A 166 -3.40 -0.36 -18.87
CA HIS A 166 -3.45 -1.73 -19.31
C HIS A 166 -3.93 -2.63 -18.17
N VAL A 167 -4.89 -3.47 -18.49
CA VAL A 167 -5.51 -4.44 -17.58
C VAL A 167 -4.49 -5.38 -16.93
N ASP A 168 -3.31 -5.51 -17.57
CA ASP A 168 -2.27 -6.47 -17.19
C ASP A 168 -1.29 -5.99 -16.10
N LEU A 169 -1.25 -4.68 -15.78
CA LEU A 169 -0.43 -4.19 -14.68
C LEU A 169 -1.29 -3.72 -13.52
N PRO A 170 -0.98 -4.19 -12.31
CA PRO A 170 -1.81 -3.91 -11.13
C PRO A 170 -1.64 -2.50 -10.56
N VAL A 171 -0.88 -1.58 -11.20
CA VAL A 171 -0.58 -0.24 -10.69
C VAL A 171 -1.52 0.80 -11.26
N GLN A 172 -2.12 1.62 -10.41
CA GLN A 172 -2.97 2.73 -10.80
C GLN A 172 -2.72 3.97 -9.93
N PHE A 173 -2.70 5.14 -10.57
CA PHE A 173 -2.66 6.42 -9.87
C PHE A 173 -4.08 6.99 -9.77
N VAL A 174 -4.40 7.52 -8.59
CA VAL A 174 -5.65 8.25 -8.34
C VAL A 174 -5.32 9.57 -7.63
N ASP A 175 -6.11 10.60 -7.90
CA ASP A 175 -5.86 11.93 -7.32
C ASP A 175 -6.56 12.13 -5.98
N ARG A 176 -7.54 11.27 -5.65
CA ARG A 176 -8.38 11.40 -4.46
C ARG A 176 -8.48 10.10 -3.68
N VAL A 177 -8.49 10.21 -2.36
CA VAL A 177 -8.68 9.07 -1.45
C VAL A 177 -10.02 8.35 -1.69
N ALA A 178 -11.08 9.10 -2.04
CA ALA A 178 -12.40 8.54 -2.31
C ALA A 178 -12.41 7.52 -3.46
N ASP A 179 -11.45 7.59 -4.36
CA ASP A 179 -11.35 6.70 -5.52
C ASP A 179 -10.59 5.39 -5.19
N VAL A 180 -9.93 5.28 -4.02
CA VAL A 180 -9.08 4.13 -3.66
C VAL A 180 -9.88 2.84 -3.58
N ILE A 181 -10.88 2.77 -2.69
CA ILE A 181 -11.66 1.54 -2.47
C ILE A 181 -12.42 1.10 -3.73
N PRO A 182 -13.12 1.99 -4.46
CA PRO A 182 -13.75 1.63 -5.73
C PRO A 182 -12.77 1.05 -6.75
N THR A 183 -11.63 1.70 -6.96
CA THR A 183 -10.59 1.25 -7.88
C THR A 183 -10.04 -0.12 -7.51
N LEU A 184 -9.73 -0.36 -6.23
CA LEU A 184 -9.21 -1.65 -5.78
C LEU A 184 -10.25 -2.77 -5.99
N ARG A 185 -11.53 -2.53 -5.67
CA ARG A 185 -12.59 -3.51 -5.88
C ARG A 185 -12.77 -3.85 -7.35
N GLU A 186 -12.78 -2.86 -8.23
CA GLU A 186 -12.84 -3.05 -9.68
C GLU A 186 -11.69 -3.91 -10.19
N ARG A 187 -10.46 -3.58 -9.74
CA ARG A 187 -9.25 -4.31 -10.15
C ARG A 187 -9.24 -5.75 -9.67
N ILE A 188 -9.62 -6.02 -8.43
CA ILE A 188 -9.72 -7.39 -7.88
C ILE A 188 -10.75 -8.20 -8.65
N ALA A 189 -11.92 -7.61 -8.96
CA ALA A 189 -12.96 -8.29 -9.72
C ALA A 189 -12.53 -8.65 -11.15
N GLY A 190 -11.62 -7.87 -11.74
CA GLY A 190 -11.05 -8.12 -13.07
C GLY A 190 -9.96 -9.20 -13.12
N VAL A 191 -9.42 -9.64 -11.98
CA VAL A 191 -8.38 -10.68 -11.95
C VAL A 191 -9.02 -12.06 -12.04
N PRO A 192 -8.62 -12.92 -13.03
CA PRO A 192 -9.11 -14.30 -13.09
C PRO A 192 -8.75 -15.07 -11.81
N GLN A 193 -9.71 -15.84 -11.27
CA GLN A 193 -9.50 -16.61 -10.03
C GLN A 193 -8.29 -17.54 -10.12
N SER A 194 -8.04 -18.15 -11.27
CA SER A 194 -6.86 -19.00 -11.52
C SER A 194 -5.52 -18.29 -11.31
N ARG A 195 -5.47 -16.96 -11.48
CA ARG A 195 -4.27 -16.16 -11.22
C ARG A 195 -4.12 -15.77 -9.74
N LEU A 196 -5.21 -15.69 -9.00
CA LEU A 196 -5.19 -15.42 -7.56
C LEU A 196 -4.74 -16.63 -6.76
N ASP A 197 -5.20 -17.82 -7.16
CA ASP A 197 -4.95 -19.10 -6.47
C ASP A 197 -3.58 -19.72 -6.81
N ALA A 198 -2.89 -19.21 -7.83
CA ALA A 198 -1.58 -19.74 -8.22
C ALA A 198 -0.53 -19.44 -7.14
N PRO A 199 0.20 -20.45 -6.63
CA PRO A 199 1.28 -20.23 -5.68
C PRO A 199 2.30 -19.25 -6.26
N VAL A 200 2.87 -18.39 -5.40
CA VAL A 200 3.89 -17.39 -5.81
C VAL A 200 5.06 -18.07 -6.52
N ASP A 201 5.45 -19.27 -6.08
CA ASP A 201 6.54 -20.05 -6.67
C ASP A 201 6.20 -20.70 -8.03
N ALA A 202 4.94 -20.86 -8.39
CA ALA A 202 4.51 -21.45 -9.66
C ALA A 202 4.41 -20.40 -10.81
N ARG A 203 4.77 -19.15 -10.53
CA ARG A 203 4.72 -18.03 -11.48
C ARG A 203 6.09 -17.65 -12.04
N LEU A 204 7.08 -18.55 -11.92
CA LEU A 204 8.41 -18.44 -12.51
C LEU A 204 8.47 -19.19 -13.84
#